data_69dd84ff0d52e1020288b6afe363ef3f
#
_entry.id   69dd84ff0d52e1020288b6afe363ef3f
#
_cell.length_a   1.000
_cell.length_b   1.000
_cell.length_c   1.000
_cell.angle_alpha   90.00
_cell.angle_beta   90.00
_cell.angle_gamma   90.00
#
_symmetry.space_group_name_H-M   'P 1'
#
loop_
_entity.id
_entity.type
_entity.pdbx_description
1 polymer ?
#
loop_
_entity_poly.entity_id
_entity_poly.type
_entity_poly.pdbx_seq_one_letter_code
_entity_poly.pdbx_strand_id
1 'polypeptide(L)'
;MAQRGFNITLVEKRPDLRDVTQDAGRSINLALSDRGLKGLRLAGVEEDAKKLCIPMLGRMIHDKESNTFLSKYSGRQDEYINSISRPGLNMLLLDAAEAMPNVDIIFNKGCQSVDLENGNASFQDYNTKKTVTYQGDIVIGTDGAGSVMRQNMFTHKKFLFSFSQDWLTHGYKEITIPAAEGGGYRTEKGALHIWPRGEDMLIALPNLDGSFTVTLFLPYANSDYCFDNLTTPEMVTEYFTQEFPDAIALMPNLVEEFFENPTGPLGTIKCS
;
A
#
# COMPACT_ATOMS: atom_id res chain seq x y z
N MET A 1 13.38 -18.59 2.67
CA MET A 1 14.25 -19.15 3.72
C MET A 1 13.65 -20.44 4.28
N ALA A 2 12.42 -20.46 4.74
CA ALA A 2 11.77 -21.68 5.25
C ALA A 2 11.85 -22.85 4.27
N GLN A 3 11.58 -22.64 2.97
CA GLN A 3 11.75 -23.65 1.91
C GLN A 3 13.17 -24.20 1.77
N ARG A 4 14.17 -23.54 2.37
CA ARG A 4 15.57 -23.98 2.42
C ARG A 4 15.96 -24.62 3.75
N GLY A 5 14.96 -24.91 4.60
CA GLY A 5 15.15 -25.62 5.87
C GLY A 5 15.53 -24.75 7.06
N PHE A 6 15.49 -23.41 6.94
CA PHE A 6 15.67 -22.53 8.10
C PHE A 6 14.40 -22.47 8.96
N ASN A 7 14.56 -22.51 10.27
CA ASN A 7 13.49 -22.21 11.21
C ASN A 7 13.27 -20.68 11.25
N ILE A 8 12.05 -20.24 11.07
CA ILE A 8 11.69 -18.81 10.96
C ILE A 8 10.74 -18.44 12.08
N THR A 9 11.07 -17.38 12.81
CA THR A 9 10.12 -16.69 13.68
C THR A 9 9.81 -15.33 13.04
N LEU A 10 8.58 -15.15 12.54
CA LEU A 10 8.08 -13.91 12.00
C LEU A 10 7.32 -13.16 13.09
N VAL A 11 7.73 -11.92 13.37
CA VAL A 11 7.11 -11.10 14.42
C VAL A 11 6.45 -9.88 13.79
N GLU A 12 5.14 -9.72 14.00
CA GLU A 12 4.32 -8.62 13.48
C GLU A 12 3.75 -7.80 14.64
N LYS A 13 3.82 -6.47 14.52
CA LYS A 13 3.33 -5.55 15.56
C LYS A 13 1.80 -5.46 15.62
N ARG A 14 1.13 -5.66 14.49
CA ARG A 14 -0.33 -5.58 14.37
C ARG A 14 -0.97 -6.91 14.76
N PRO A 15 -2.28 -6.92 15.04
CA PRO A 15 -3.03 -8.16 15.12
C PRO A 15 -3.02 -8.89 13.77
N ASP A 16 -3.45 -10.15 13.77
CA ASP A 16 -3.62 -10.89 12.53
C ASP A 16 -4.69 -10.20 11.66
N LEU A 17 -4.31 -9.86 10.43
CA LEU A 17 -5.21 -9.19 9.50
C LEU A 17 -6.39 -10.05 9.05
N ARG A 18 -6.30 -11.37 9.23
CA ARG A 18 -7.36 -12.32 8.89
C ARG A 18 -8.50 -12.30 9.92
N ASP A 19 -8.18 -11.89 11.16
CA ASP A 19 -9.11 -11.87 12.30
C ASP A 19 -9.78 -10.51 12.52
N VAL A 20 -9.35 -9.47 11.80
CA VAL A 20 -9.87 -8.11 11.98
C VAL A 20 -10.62 -7.64 10.73
N THR A 21 -11.70 -6.89 10.95
CA THR A 21 -12.39 -6.19 9.88
C THR A 21 -11.45 -5.16 9.27
N GLN A 22 -11.27 -5.19 7.96
CA GLN A 22 -10.45 -4.21 7.26
C GLN A 22 -11.10 -2.84 7.36
N ASP A 23 -10.39 -1.86 7.90
CA ASP A 23 -10.85 -0.47 7.90
C ASP A 23 -10.89 0.04 6.45
N ALA A 24 -12.05 0.43 5.98
CA ALA A 24 -12.18 1.15 4.71
C ALA A 24 -11.35 2.45 4.76
N GLY A 25 -10.77 2.85 3.63
CA GLY A 25 -10.04 4.11 3.53
C GLY A 25 -8.59 4.09 4.03
N ARG A 26 -7.99 2.91 4.29
CA ARG A 26 -6.60 2.79 4.78
C ARG A 26 -5.71 1.86 3.98
N SER A 27 -6.19 1.30 2.89
CA SER A 27 -5.45 0.29 2.16
C SER A 27 -5.52 0.48 0.66
N ILE A 28 -4.61 1.27 0.13
CA ILE A 28 -4.46 1.45 -1.32
C ILE A 28 -4.09 0.13 -2.00
N ASN A 29 -4.61 -0.08 -3.21
CA ASN A 29 -4.23 -1.20 -4.05
C ASN A 29 -2.78 -1.07 -4.52
N LEU A 30 -2.18 -2.19 -4.81
CA LEU A 30 -0.84 -2.28 -5.36
C LEU A 30 -0.90 -2.48 -6.87
N ALA A 31 -0.01 -1.81 -7.59
CA ALA A 31 0.27 -2.07 -9.00
C ALA A 31 1.38 -3.14 -9.08
N LEU A 32 0.98 -4.41 -9.15
CA LEU A 32 1.89 -5.56 -9.15
C LEU A 32 2.46 -5.78 -10.55
N SER A 33 3.75 -5.54 -10.72
CA SER A 33 4.50 -5.74 -11.95
C SER A 33 5.20 -7.11 -12.00
N ASP A 34 5.82 -7.44 -13.14
CA ASP A 34 6.65 -8.66 -13.30
C ASP A 34 7.72 -8.82 -12.22
N ARG A 35 8.29 -7.72 -11.73
CA ARG A 35 9.26 -7.78 -10.64
C ARG A 35 8.63 -8.34 -9.36
N GLY A 36 7.42 -7.92 -9.05
CA GLY A 36 6.65 -8.45 -7.91
C GLY A 36 6.25 -9.91 -8.14
N LEU A 37 5.74 -10.25 -9.33
CA LEU A 37 5.40 -11.63 -9.71
C LEU A 37 6.62 -12.57 -9.62
N LYS A 38 7.81 -12.10 -10.02
CA LYS A 38 9.06 -12.87 -9.87
C LYS A 38 9.35 -13.22 -8.41
N GLY A 39 9.13 -12.27 -7.48
CA GLY A 39 9.26 -12.52 -6.05
C GLY A 39 8.26 -13.57 -5.56
N LEU A 40 7.01 -13.46 -5.97
CA LEU A 40 5.95 -14.41 -5.64
C LEU A 40 6.20 -15.81 -6.23
N ARG A 41 6.75 -15.88 -7.44
CA ARG A 41 7.19 -17.14 -8.07
C ARG A 41 8.27 -17.83 -7.26
N LEU A 42 9.28 -17.07 -6.80
CA LEU A 42 10.34 -17.61 -5.93
C LEU A 42 9.80 -18.09 -4.58
N ALA A 43 8.72 -17.51 -4.10
CA ALA A 43 8.02 -17.95 -2.89
C ALA A 43 7.05 -19.12 -3.15
N GLY A 44 6.75 -19.45 -4.41
CA GLY A 44 5.83 -20.53 -4.78
C GLY A 44 4.35 -20.16 -4.69
N VAL A 45 4.02 -18.87 -4.66
CA VAL A 45 2.62 -18.36 -4.47
C VAL A 45 2.14 -17.50 -5.64
N GLU A 46 2.84 -17.49 -6.77
CA GLU A 46 2.50 -16.66 -7.93
C GLU A 46 1.09 -16.95 -8.47
N GLU A 47 0.75 -18.22 -8.64
CA GLU A 47 -0.55 -18.61 -9.23
C GLU A 47 -1.73 -18.26 -8.32
N ASP A 48 -1.55 -18.34 -7.01
CA ASP A 48 -2.59 -17.93 -6.06
C ASP A 48 -2.71 -16.42 -6.00
N ALA A 49 -1.60 -15.70 -6.07
CA ALA A 49 -1.63 -14.23 -6.16
C ALA A 49 -2.30 -13.74 -7.45
N LYS A 50 -2.09 -14.41 -8.60
CA LYS A 50 -2.75 -14.08 -9.86
C LYS A 50 -4.27 -14.17 -9.79
N LYS A 51 -4.83 -15.07 -8.96
CA LYS A 51 -6.29 -15.18 -8.73
C LYS A 51 -6.87 -13.93 -8.04
N LEU A 52 -6.03 -13.18 -7.33
CA LEU A 52 -6.38 -11.92 -6.66
C LEU A 52 -6.13 -10.70 -7.53
N CYS A 53 -5.63 -10.88 -8.76
CA CYS A 53 -5.21 -9.81 -9.64
C CYS A 53 -6.25 -9.46 -10.69
N ILE A 54 -6.26 -8.18 -11.08
CA ILE A 54 -6.94 -7.70 -12.27
C ILE A 54 -5.89 -7.13 -13.22
N PRO A 55 -5.71 -7.71 -14.44
CA PRO A 55 -4.78 -7.20 -15.42
C PRO A 55 -5.17 -5.81 -15.91
N MET A 56 -4.20 -4.89 -15.96
CA MET A 56 -4.32 -3.54 -16.49
C MET A 56 -3.34 -3.41 -17.66
N LEU A 57 -3.85 -3.27 -18.88
CA LEU A 57 -3.07 -3.25 -20.13
C LEU A 57 -2.35 -1.93 -20.39
N GLY A 58 -2.77 -0.87 -19.68
CA GLY A 58 -2.20 0.47 -19.83
C GLY A 58 -2.74 1.43 -18.81
N ARG A 59 -2.40 2.70 -19.02
CA ARG A 59 -2.94 3.83 -18.26
C ARG A 59 -4.05 4.47 -19.06
N MET A 60 -5.24 4.58 -18.50
CA MET A 60 -6.32 5.41 -19.02
C MET A 60 -6.11 6.83 -18.51
N ILE A 61 -5.63 7.70 -19.37
CA ILE A 61 -5.39 9.10 -19.03
C ILE A 61 -6.66 9.88 -19.26
N HIS A 62 -7.07 10.69 -18.29
CA HIS A 62 -8.24 11.55 -18.34
C HIS A 62 -7.79 13.02 -18.33
N ASP A 63 -8.11 13.78 -19.35
CA ASP A 63 -7.85 15.22 -19.38
C ASP A 63 -8.93 16.04 -18.65
N LYS A 64 -8.77 17.37 -18.60
CA LYS A 64 -9.75 18.27 -17.96
C LYS A 64 -11.07 18.37 -18.72
N GLU A 65 -11.07 18.12 -19.99
CA GLU A 65 -12.23 18.13 -20.87
C GLU A 65 -12.97 16.78 -20.87
N SER A 66 -12.58 15.86 -19.97
CA SER A 66 -13.15 14.50 -19.85
C SER A 66 -12.89 13.59 -21.06
N ASN A 67 -11.92 13.92 -21.90
CA ASN A 67 -11.46 12.98 -22.91
C ASN A 67 -10.56 11.92 -22.28
N THR A 68 -10.64 10.70 -22.84
CA THR A 68 -9.84 9.58 -22.35
C THR A 68 -8.89 9.06 -23.42
N PHE A 69 -7.70 8.70 -23.00
CA PHE A 69 -6.68 8.13 -23.86
C PHE A 69 -6.00 6.95 -23.19
N LEU A 70 -6.04 5.77 -23.84
CA LEU A 70 -5.36 4.57 -23.34
C LEU A 70 -3.89 4.56 -23.78
N SER A 71 -2.98 4.83 -22.86
CA SER A 71 -1.53 4.66 -23.02
C SER A 71 -1.14 3.23 -22.61
N LYS A 72 -0.97 2.34 -23.57
CA LYS A 72 -0.57 0.95 -23.30
C LYS A 72 0.86 0.89 -22.73
N TYR A 73 1.11 -0.05 -21.81
CA TYR A 73 2.46 -0.30 -21.28
C TYR A 73 3.39 -0.87 -22.37
N SER A 74 2.83 -1.64 -23.30
CA SER A 74 3.55 -2.26 -24.40
C SER A 74 2.64 -2.47 -25.60
N GLY A 75 3.24 -2.72 -26.77
CA GLY A 75 2.52 -3.19 -27.96
C GLY A 75 2.14 -4.68 -27.90
N ARG A 76 2.61 -5.42 -26.89
CA ARG A 76 2.33 -6.85 -26.69
C ARG A 76 1.16 -7.03 -25.73
N GLN A 77 0.31 -8.03 -25.99
CA GLN A 77 -0.89 -8.27 -25.19
C GLN A 77 -0.60 -8.96 -23.84
N ASP A 78 0.56 -9.58 -23.71
CA ASP A 78 1.02 -10.29 -22.53
C ASP A 78 1.84 -9.41 -21.57
N GLU A 79 2.07 -8.15 -21.92
CA GLU A 79 2.78 -7.18 -21.09
C GLU A 79 1.79 -6.19 -20.45
N TYR A 80 1.50 -6.41 -19.17
CA TYR A 80 0.59 -5.64 -18.35
C TYR A 80 1.07 -5.59 -16.90
N ILE A 81 0.47 -4.72 -16.12
CA ILE A 81 0.59 -4.75 -14.65
C ILE A 81 -0.73 -5.19 -14.05
N ASN A 82 -0.72 -5.60 -12.80
CA ASN A 82 -1.92 -6.09 -12.13
C ASN A 82 -2.34 -5.15 -11.01
N SER A 83 -3.64 -4.87 -10.90
CA SER A 83 -4.19 -4.38 -9.65
C SER A 83 -4.36 -5.55 -8.68
N ILE A 84 -3.92 -5.38 -7.46
CA ILE A 84 -4.11 -6.36 -6.38
C ILE A 84 -4.36 -5.64 -5.05
N SER A 85 -5.30 -6.14 -4.29
CA SER A 85 -5.56 -5.66 -2.92
C SER A 85 -4.34 -5.90 -2.04
N ARG A 86 -3.83 -4.86 -1.37
CA ARG A 86 -2.72 -5.00 -0.41
C ARG A 86 -3.08 -5.94 0.75
N PRO A 87 -4.25 -5.80 1.41
CA PRO A 87 -4.67 -6.77 2.43
C PRO A 87 -4.80 -8.17 1.89
N GLY A 88 -5.41 -8.36 0.71
CA GLY A 88 -5.58 -9.67 0.09
C GLY A 88 -4.25 -10.36 -0.18
N LEU A 89 -3.27 -9.65 -0.73
CA LEU A 89 -1.91 -10.17 -0.93
C LEU A 89 -1.24 -10.51 0.41
N ASN A 90 -1.42 -9.67 1.42
CA ASN A 90 -0.81 -9.89 2.74
C ASN A 90 -1.38 -11.14 3.42
N MET A 91 -2.71 -11.32 3.38
CA MET A 91 -3.37 -12.53 3.90
C MET A 91 -2.88 -13.79 3.18
N LEU A 92 -2.82 -13.77 1.85
CA LEU A 92 -2.26 -14.88 1.06
C LEU A 92 -0.83 -15.25 1.50
N LEU A 93 0.01 -14.24 1.73
CA LEU A 93 1.40 -14.47 2.15
C LEU A 93 1.49 -15.00 3.58
N LEU A 94 0.61 -14.57 4.48
CA LEU A 94 0.51 -15.09 5.85
C LEU A 94 0.08 -16.57 5.82
N ASP A 95 -0.95 -16.91 5.06
CA ASP A 95 -1.43 -18.29 4.91
C ASP A 95 -0.33 -19.21 4.35
N ALA A 96 0.37 -18.75 3.33
CA ALA A 96 1.48 -19.50 2.74
C ALA A 96 2.67 -19.67 3.69
N ALA A 97 2.94 -18.69 4.54
CA ALA A 97 3.99 -18.77 5.55
C ALA A 97 3.60 -19.73 6.70
N GLU A 98 2.37 -19.62 7.21
CA GLU A 98 1.86 -20.44 8.30
C GLU A 98 1.72 -21.92 7.92
N ALA A 99 1.45 -22.23 6.64
CA ALA A 99 1.42 -23.59 6.13
C ALA A 99 2.80 -24.31 6.18
N MET A 100 3.88 -23.60 6.44
CA MET A 100 5.22 -24.17 6.52
C MET A 100 5.52 -24.67 7.96
N PRO A 101 5.91 -25.94 8.17
CA PRO A 101 6.09 -26.52 9.50
C PRO A 101 7.24 -25.91 10.31
N ASN A 102 8.12 -25.14 9.67
CA ASN A 102 9.28 -24.49 10.26
C ASN A 102 9.13 -22.95 10.30
N VAL A 103 7.88 -22.44 10.28
CA VAL A 103 7.56 -21.01 10.42
C VAL A 103 6.61 -20.80 11.58
N ASP A 104 7.02 -19.98 12.54
CA ASP A 104 6.18 -19.48 13.62
C ASP A 104 5.84 -18.01 13.35
N ILE A 105 4.55 -17.65 13.37
CA ILE A 105 4.09 -16.27 13.22
C ILE A 105 3.57 -15.75 14.55
N ILE A 106 4.10 -14.63 15.01
CA ILE A 106 3.77 -14.04 16.31
C ILE A 106 3.25 -12.63 16.09
N PHE A 107 1.99 -12.38 16.43
CA PHE A 107 1.33 -11.08 16.28
C PHE A 107 1.34 -10.25 17.57
N ASN A 108 0.93 -8.98 17.45
CA ASN A 108 0.81 -8.02 18.54
C ASN A 108 2.13 -7.75 19.28
N LYS A 109 3.27 -7.83 18.59
CA LYS A 109 4.58 -7.57 19.18
C LYS A 109 5.38 -6.57 18.34
N GLY A 110 5.53 -5.36 18.87
CA GLY A 110 6.30 -4.28 18.22
C GLY A 110 7.77 -4.34 18.61
N CYS A 111 8.66 -4.38 17.62
CA CYS A 111 10.11 -4.32 17.85
C CYS A 111 10.48 -3.02 18.57
N GLN A 112 11.28 -3.12 19.63
CA GLN A 112 11.80 -2.00 20.42
C GLN A 112 13.29 -1.78 20.20
N SER A 113 14.05 -2.87 20.12
CA SER A 113 15.50 -2.82 19.92
C SER A 113 16.03 -4.12 19.33
N VAL A 114 17.19 -4.03 18.69
CA VAL A 114 17.93 -5.18 18.18
C VAL A 114 19.38 -5.08 18.64
N ASP A 115 19.86 -6.11 19.28
CA ASP A 115 21.28 -6.28 19.59
C ASP A 115 21.99 -6.85 18.35
N LEU A 116 22.69 -5.99 17.64
CA LEU A 116 23.37 -6.33 16.37
C LEU A 116 24.62 -7.19 16.56
N GLU A 117 25.08 -7.37 17.79
CA GLU A 117 26.25 -8.22 18.08
C GLU A 117 25.86 -9.66 18.40
N ASN A 118 24.73 -9.84 19.12
CA ASN A 118 24.30 -11.13 19.62
C ASN A 118 23.06 -11.71 18.93
N GLY A 119 22.45 -10.96 18.01
CA GLY A 119 21.26 -11.41 17.29
C GLY A 119 19.99 -11.45 18.15
N ASN A 120 19.95 -10.72 19.27
CA ASN A 120 18.77 -10.60 20.13
C ASN A 120 17.88 -9.47 19.66
N ALA A 121 16.58 -9.74 19.49
CA ALA A 121 15.58 -8.72 19.22
C ALA A 121 14.54 -8.65 20.33
N SER A 122 14.32 -7.47 20.89
CA SER A 122 13.39 -7.21 21.98
C SER A 122 12.11 -6.55 21.44
N PHE A 123 10.97 -7.03 21.92
CA PHE A 123 9.64 -6.63 21.44
C PHE A 123 8.74 -6.27 22.62
N GLN A 124 7.93 -5.23 22.45
CA GLN A 124 6.81 -4.93 23.32
C GLN A 124 5.63 -5.84 22.93
N ASP A 125 5.22 -6.68 23.83
CA ASP A 125 3.96 -7.43 23.70
C ASP A 125 2.79 -6.48 24.02
N TYR A 126 1.95 -6.20 23.03
CA TYR A 126 0.85 -5.24 23.17
C TYR A 126 -0.32 -5.78 24.00
N ASN A 127 -0.43 -7.09 24.16
CA ASN A 127 -1.46 -7.72 24.99
C ASN A 127 -1.09 -7.68 26.48
N THR A 128 0.14 -8.08 26.80
CA THR A 128 0.60 -8.20 28.19
C THR A 128 1.36 -6.98 28.70
N LYS A 129 1.73 -6.04 27.82
CA LYS A 129 2.58 -4.88 28.08
C LYS A 129 4.00 -5.22 28.58
N LYS A 130 4.41 -6.48 28.46
CA LYS A 130 5.76 -6.93 28.84
C LYS A 130 6.72 -6.89 27.66
N THR A 131 7.99 -6.73 27.97
CA THR A 131 9.04 -6.93 26.96
C THR A 131 9.37 -8.41 26.85
N VAL A 132 9.44 -8.92 25.62
CA VAL A 132 9.88 -10.27 25.30
C VAL A 132 11.07 -10.19 24.34
N THR A 133 12.02 -11.13 24.47
CA THR A 133 13.22 -11.15 23.64
C THR A 133 13.29 -12.48 22.90
N TYR A 134 13.54 -12.41 21.61
CA TYR A 134 13.83 -13.57 20.76
C TYR A 134 15.28 -13.49 20.30
N GLN A 135 15.95 -14.64 20.26
CA GLN A 135 17.30 -14.77 19.74
C GLN A 135 17.27 -15.51 18.41
N GLY A 136 18.03 -15.04 17.45
CA GLY A 136 18.21 -15.69 16.15
C GLY A 136 19.66 -15.64 15.71
N ASP A 137 20.09 -16.62 14.93
CA ASP A 137 21.39 -16.61 14.26
C ASP A 137 21.48 -15.47 13.23
N ILE A 138 20.33 -15.11 12.64
CA ILE A 138 20.19 -14.01 11.69
C ILE A 138 18.88 -13.27 12.02
N VAL A 139 18.96 -11.94 12.12
CA VAL A 139 17.79 -11.06 12.26
C VAL A 139 17.61 -10.25 10.97
N ILE A 140 16.42 -10.32 10.38
CA ILE A 140 16.06 -9.62 9.15
C ILE A 140 15.01 -8.57 9.44
N GLY A 141 15.35 -7.28 9.26
CA GLY A 141 14.42 -6.17 9.39
C GLY A 141 13.58 -6.01 8.14
N THR A 142 12.27 -6.29 8.25
CA THR A 142 11.26 -6.04 7.21
C THR A 142 10.19 -5.07 7.72
N ASP A 143 10.56 -4.23 8.68
CA ASP A 143 9.72 -3.40 9.54
C ASP A 143 9.38 -2.02 8.91
N GLY A 144 9.66 -1.85 7.60
CA GLY A 144 9.14 -0.76 6.77
C GLY A 144 9.79 0.61 7.00
N ALA A 145 9.06 1.67 6.67
CA ALA A 145 9.57 3.04 6.70
C ALA A 145 9.97 3.50 8.11
N GLY A 146 9.28 3.07 9.15
CA GLY A 146 9.62 3.34 10.55
C GLY A 146 10.55 2.30 11.20
N SER A 147 11.44 1.68 10.44
CA SER A 147 12.27 0.56 10.86
C SER A 147 13.10 0.82 12.11
N VAL A 148 12.86 0.02 13.15
CA VAL A 148 13.67 -0.01 14.37
C VAL A 148 15.04 -0.64 14.10
N MET A 149 15.09 -1.68 13.24
CA MET A 149 16.35 -2.27 12.81
C MET A 149 17.27 -1.22 12.20
N ARG A 150 16.76 -0.42 11.24
CA ARG A 150 17.53 0.66 10.60
C ARG A 150 18.04 1.66 11.62
N GLN A 151 17.21 2.05 12.60
CA GLN A 151 17.60 2.98 13.65
C GLN A 151 18.72 2.40 14.54
N ASN A 152 18.65 1.11 14.88
CA ASN A 152 19.70 0.45 15.64
C ASN A 152 21.01 0.36 14.85
N MET A 153 20.95 0.08 13.54
CA MET A 153 22.14 0.09 12.68
C MET A 153 22.78 1.48 12.61
N PHE A 154 21.97 2.55 12.50
CA PHE A 154 22.45 3.94 12.48
C PHE A 154 23.16 4.35 13.75
N THR A 155 22.66 3.94 14.92
CA THR A 155 23.24 4.27 16.22
C THR A 155 24.45 3.41 16.58
N HIS A 156 24.67 2.30 15.87
CA HIS A 156 25.73 1.35 16.15
C HIS A 156 27.04 1.72 15.43
N LYS A 157 28.04 2.17 16.19
CA LYS A 157 29.30 2.74 15.66
C LYS A 157 30.09 1.86 14.70
N LYS A 158 29.99 0.53 14.83
CA LYS A 158 30.74 -0.40 13.96
C LYS A 158 30.16 -0.55 12.57
N PHE A 159 28.87 -0.22 12.36
CA PHE A 159 28.22 -0.41 11.06
C PHE A 159 28.50 0.71 10.05
N LEU A 160 28.90 1.89 10.52
CA LEU A 160 29.11 3.06 9.67
C LEU A 160 27.90 3.33 8.73
N PHE A 161 26.72 2.95 9.19
CA PHE A 161 25.47 3.01 8.44
C PHE A 161 24.87 4.41 8.52
N SER A 162 24.41 4.92 7.38
CA SER A 162 23.68 6.18 7.34
C SER A 162 22.35 6.03 6.59
N PHE A 163 21.38 6.87 6.94
CA PHE A 163 20.15 7.00 6.19
C PHE A 163 19.62 8.44 6.29
N SER A 164 18.86 8.83 5.28
CA SER A 164 18.00 10.03 5.34
C SER A 164 16.54 9.63 5.12
N GLN A 165 15.64 10.38 5.75
CA GLN A 165 14.21 10.27 5.56
C GLN A 165 13.67 11.67 5.29
N ASP A 166 13.11 11.88 4.10
CA ASP A 166 12.58 13.16 3.64
C ASP A 166 11.07 13.01 3.44
N TRP A 167 10.28 13.92 3.99
CA TRP A 167 8.85 13.98 3.79
C TRP A 167 8.53 14.87 2.60
N LEU A 168 7.64 14.41 1.73
CA LEU A 168 7.17 15.19 0.60
C LEU A 168 6.17 16.26 1.07
N THR A 169 6.04 17.30 0.28
CA THR A 169 5.04 18.37 0.49
C THR A 169 3.61 17.92 0.16
N HIS A 170 3.45 16.70 -0.33
CA HIS A 170 2.19 16.09 -0.72
C HIS A 170 1.80 14.98 0.24
N GLY A 171 0.51 14.86 0.45
CA GLY A 171 -0.13 13.69 1.05
C GLY A 171 -0.94 12.91 0.03
N TYR A 172 -1.53 11.82 0.50
CA TYR A 172 -2.52 11.08 -0.28
C TYR A 172 -3.77 10.80 0.56
N LYS A 173 -4.91 10.70 -0.13
CA LYS A 173 -6.18 10.34 0.47
C LYS A 173 -6.86 9.26 -0.38
N GLU A 174 -7.40 8.26 0.30
CA GLU A 174 -8.13 7.17 -0.34
C GLU A 174 -9.61 7.54 -0.44
N ILE A 175 -10.19 7.25 -1.60
CA ILE A 175 -11.60 7.46 -1.94
C ILE A 175 -12.05 6.22 -2.74
N THR A 176 -13.34 5.99 -2.87
CA THR A 176 -13.88 4.81 -3.54
C THR A 176 -14.77 5.18 -4.72
N ILE A 177 -14.59 4.49 -5.84
CA ILE A 177 -15.62 4.35 -6.86
C ILE A 177 -16.34 3.03 -6.56
N PRO A 178 -17.59 3.03 -6.08
CA PRO A 178 -18.30 1.79 -5.75
C PRO A 178 -18.64 1.00 -7.02
N ALA A 179 -18.90 -0.30 -6.86
CA ALA A 179 -19.40 -1.13 -7.94
C ALA A 179 -20.70 -0.55 -8.54
N ALA A 180 -20.95 -0.83 -9.82
CA ALA A 180 -22.21 -0.49 -10.46
C ALA A 180 -23.37 -1.31 -9.85
N GLU A 181 -24.59 -0.84 -10.02
CA GLU A 181 -25.78 -1.63 -9.69
C GLU A 181 -25.73 -2.99 -10.40
N GLY A 182 -25.88 -4.08 -9.63
CA GLY A 182 -25.73 -5.43 -10.13
C GLY A 182 -24.29 -5.99 -10.12
N GLY A 183 -23.30 -5.25 -9.58
CA GLY A 183 -21.96 -5.77 -9.30
C GLY A 183 -20.94 -5.61 -10.44
N GLY A 184 -21.19 -4.74 -11.41
CA GLY A 184 -20.25 -4.43 -12.50
C GLY A 184 -19.31 -3.27 -12.18
N TYR A 185 -18.40 -2.97 -13.11
CA TYR A 185 -17.49 -1.82 -13.03
C TYR A 185 -18.16 -0.56 -13.63
N ARG A 186 -17.97 0.60 -12.97
CA ARG A 186 -18.48 1.89 -13.47
C ARG A 186 -17.62 2.51 -14.57
N THR A 187 -16.38 2.05 -14.73
CA THR A 187 -15.45 2.46 -15.78
C THR A 187 -14.59 1.28 -16.24
N GLU A 188 -13.67 1.48 -17.18
CA GLU A 188 -12.86 0.41 -17.77
C GLU A 188 -11.97 -0.29 -16.74
N LYS A 189 -12.21 -1.57 -16.48
CA LYS A 189 -11.44 -2.35 -15.49
C LYS A 189 -10.03 -2.74 -15.94
N GLY A 190 -9.79 -2.77 -17.25
CA GLY A 190 -8.52 -3.22 -17.83
C GLY A 190 -7.43 -2.15 -17.87
N ALA A 191 -7.58 -1.07 -17.12
CA ALA A 191 -6.64 0.04 -17.10
C ALA A 191 -6.40 0.60 -15.70
N LEU A 192 -5.22 1.17 -15.48
CA LEU A 192 -4.94 2.10 -14.39
C LEU A 192 -5.44 3.47 -14.81
N HIS A 193 -6.50 3.97 -14.19
CA HIS A 193 -7.00 5.31 -14.47
C HIS A 193 -6.12 6.36 -13.81
N ILE A 194 -5.80 7.43 -14.54
CA ILE A 194 -4.97 8.54 -14.06
C ILE A 194 -5.57 9.86 -14.56
N TRP A 195 -5.80 10.78 -13.64
CA TRP A 195 -6.18 12.16 -13.89
C TRP A 195 -5.02 13.07 -13.46
N PRO A 196 -4.05 13.38 -14.34
CA PRO A 196 -2.94 14.27 -14.02
C PRO A 196 -3.39 15.74 -14.03
N ARG A 197 -3.04 16.51 -13.00
CA ARG A 197 -3.40 17.93 -12.82
C ARG A 197 -2.22 18.77 -12.33
N GLY A 198 -1.08 18.64 -13.00
CA GLY A 198 0.14 19.36 -12.59
C GLY A 198 0.72 18.80 -11.31
N GLU A 199 0.51 19.50 -10.20
CA GLU A 199 0.96 19.04 -8.87
C GLU A 199 -0.01 18.03 -8.25
N ASP A 200 -1.27 18.02 -8.68
CA ASP A 200 -2.31 17.13 -8.19
C ASP A 200 -2.44 15.90 -9.10
N MET A 201 -2.85 14.81 -8.55
CA MET A 201 -3.12 13.60 -9.32
C MET A 201 -4.18 12.74 -8.64
N LEU A 202 -5.13 12.26 -9.42
CA LEU A 202 -6.04 11.20 -9.03
C LEU A 202 -5.69 9.93 -9.80
N ILE A 203 -5.66 8.79 -9.10
CA ILE A 203 -5.50 7.47 -9.73
C ILE A 203 -6.61 6.54 -9.25
N ALA A 204 -7.02 5.58 -10.08
CA ALA A 204 -7.96 4.54 -9.66
C ALA A 204 -7.53 3.17 -10.17
N LEU A 205 -7.54 2.19 -9.26
CA LEU A 205 -7.20 0.79 -9.52
C LEU A 205 -8.42 -0.09 -9.25
N PRO A 206 -8.76 -1.03 -10.15
CA PRO A 206 -9.93 -1.89 -10.02
C PRO A 206 -9.78 -2.94 -8.89
N ASN A 207 -10.90 -3.27 -8.26
CA ASN A 207 -11.06 -4.34 -7.27
C ASN A 207 -11.89 -5.50 -7.85
N LEU A 208 -11.74 -6.70 -7.30
CA LEU A 208 -12.47 -7.88 -7.76
C LEU A 208 -13.99 -7.80 -7.55
N ASP A 209 -14.44 -6.97 -6.62
CA ASP A 209 -15.85 -6.74 -6.31
C ASP A 209 -16.55 -5.74 -7.25
N GLY A 210 -15.83 -5.21 -8.25
CA GLY A 210 -16.36 -4.24 -9.20
C GLY A 210 -16.13 -2.78 -8.82
N SER A 211 -15.63 -2.51 -7.63
CA SER A 211 -15.23 -1.17 -7.17
C SER A 211 -13.85 -0.78 -7.70
N PHE A 212 -13.47 0.49 -7.46
CA PHE A 212 -12.09 0.96 -7.61
C PHE A 212 -11.63 1.63 -6.34
N THR A 213 -10.39 1.34 -5.96
CA THR A 213 -9.68 2.15 -4.97
C THR A 213 -9.08 3.36 -5.67
N VAL A 214 -9.52 4.53 -5.26
CA VAL A 214 -9.06 5.82 -5.78
C VAL A 214 -8.07 6.43 -4.81
N THR A 215 -7.00 7.00 -5.31
CA THR A 215 -6.02 7.73 -4.50
C THR A 215 -5.84 9.13 -5.07
N LEU A 216 -6.19 10.13 -4.26
CA LEU A 216 -5.88 11.53 -4.52
C LEU A 216 -4.51 11.85 -3.93
N PHE A 217 -3.63 12.42 -4.76
CA PHE A 217 -2.37 13.04 -4.34
C PHE A 217 -2.53 14.55 -4.43
N LEU A 218 -2.28 15.26 -3.32
CA LEU A 218 -2.51 16.70 -3.22
C LEU A 218 -1.46 17.33 -2.29
N PRO A 219 -0.99 18.57 -2.55
CA PRO A 219 -0.17 19.31 -1.61
C PRO A 219 -0.84 19.48 -0.26
N TYR A 220 -0.06 19.56 0.82
CA TYR A 220 -0.61 19.92 2.13
C TYR A 220 -1.02 21.39 2.17
N ALA A 221 -0.19 22.28 1.61
CA ALA A 221 -0.34 23.75 1.67
C ALA A 221 0.31 24.43 0.44
N ASN A 222 0.15 25.74 0.34
CA ASN A 222 0.79 26.62 -0.65
C ASN A 222 0.39 26.34 -2.11
N SER A 223 -0.79 25.84 -2.34
CA SER A 223 -1.42 25.68 -3.66
C SER A 223 -2.85 26.19 -3.59
N ASP A 224 -3.43 26.55 -4.72
CA ASP A 224 -4.84 27.00 -4.82
C ASP A 224 -5.79 25.92 -4.29
N TYR A 225 -5.50 24.66 -4.63
CA TYR A 225 -6.10 23.49 -4.01
C TYR A 225 -5.06 22.73 -3.20
N CYS A 226 -5.33 22.53 -1.92
CA CYS A 226 -4.47 21.78 -1.00
C CYS A 226 -5.32 21.23 0.16
N PHE A 227 -4.79 20.28 0.92
CA PHE A 227 -5.51 19.70 2.05
C PHE A 227 -5.89 20.75 3.11
N ASP A 228 -5.06 21.79 3.31
CA ASP A 228 -5.33 22.86 4.27
C ASP A 228 -6.48 23.78 3.85
N ASN A 229 -6.74 23.90 2.54
CA ASN A 229 -7.81 24.74 2.00
C ASN A 229 -9.14 23.99 1.84
N LEU A 230 -9.11 22.71 1.52
CA LEU A 230 -10.31 21.89 1.29
C LEU A 230 -10.98 21.48 2.61
N THR A 231 -11.56 22.46 3.31
CA THR A 231 -12.07 22.31 4.69
C THR A 231 -13.59 22.17 4.79
N THR A 232 -14.33 22.39 3.70
CA THR A 232 -15.80 22.24 3.68
C THR A 232 -16.28 21.32 2.56
N PRO A 233 -17.47 20.71 2.68
CA PRO A 233 -18.09 19.90 1.64
C PRO A 233 -18.21 20.60 0.29
N GLU A 234 -18.54 21.90 0.31
CA GLU A 234 -18.71 22.72 -0.89
C GLU A 234 -17.37 22.90 -1.61
N MET A 235 -16.29 23.18 -0.88
CA MET A 235 -14.94 23.34 -1.45
C MET A 235 -14.43 22.05 -2.07
N VAL A 236 -14.66 20.90 -1.43
CA VAL A 236 -14.30 19.59 -1.99
C VAL A 236 -15.08 19.31 -3.27
N THR A 237 -16.39 19.57 -3.26
CA THR A 237 -17.26 19.38 -4.43
C THR A 237 -16.85 20.30 -5.58
N GLU A 238 -16.54 21.56 -5.31
CA GLU A 238 -16.07 22.52 -6.30
C GLU A 238 -14.74 22.07 -6.92
N TYR A 239 -13.76 21.71 -6.10
CA TYR A 239 -12.46 21.20 -6.54
C TYR A 239 -12.60 20.00 -7.48
N PHE A 240 -13.35 18.97 -7.08
CA PHE A 240 -13.55 17.79 -7.91
C PHE A 240 -14.36 18.07 -9.17
N THR A 241 -15.32 19.00 -9.12
CA THR A 241 -16.09 19.42 -10.29
C THR A 241 -15.21 20.14 -11.32
N GLN A 242 -14.27 20.96 -10.86
CA GLN A 242 -13.38 21.71 -11.73
C GLN A 242 -12.21 20.85 -12.27
N GLU A 243 -11.60 20.06 -11.42
CA GLU A 243 -10.39 19.33 -11.77
C GLU A 243 -10.64 17.91 -12.27
N PHE A 244 -11.71 17.25 -11.83
CA PHE A 244 -12.02 15.85 -12.13
C PHE A 244 -13.49 15.63 -12.53
N PRO A 245 -13.99 16.37 -13.54
CA PRO A 245 -15.43 16.43 -13.86
C PRO A 245 -16.02 15.07 -14.24
N ASP A 246 -15.26 14.18 -14.88
CA ASP A 246 -15.69 12.83 -15.22
C ASP A 246 -15.57 11.83 -14.03
N ALA A 247 -14.67 12.09 -13.11
CA ALA A 247 -14.47 11.23 -11.95
C ALA A 247 -15.52 11.46 -10.84
N ILE A 248 -15.92 12.71 -10.58
CA ILE A 248 -16.85 13.04 -9.49
C ILE A 248 -18.20 12.29 -9.62
N ALA A 249 -18.69 12.10 -10.84
CA ALA A 249 -19.92 11.36 -11.11
C ALA A 249 -19.83 9.86 -10.73
N LEU A 250 -18.61 9.32 -10.64
CA LEU A 250 -18.36 7.93 -10.27
C LEU A 250 -18.27 7.72 -8.76
N MET A 251 -18.12 8.79 -7.97
CA MET A 251 -17.83 8.76 -6.52
C MET A 251 -18.97 9.38 -5.69
N PRO A 252 -20.10 8.69 -5.50
CA PRO A 252 -21.26 9.25 -4.80
C PRO A 252 -20.99 9.60 -3.32
N ASN A 253 -20.02 8.94 -2.69
CA ASN A 253 -19.64 9.15 -1.28
C ASN A 253 -18.37 10.03 -1.12
N LEU A 254 -17.97 10.73 -2.19
CA LEU A 254 -16.72 11.51 -2.23
C LEU A 254 -16.51 12.40 -1.00
N VAL A 255 -17.50 13.20 -0.65
CA VAL A 255 -17.39 14.20 0.42
C VAL A 255 -17.26 13.53 1.78
N GLU A 256 -18.08 12.50 2.04
CA GLU A 256 -18.03 11.73 3.27
C GLU A 256 -16.66 11.06 3.45
N GLU A 257 -16.20 10.30 2.45
CA GLU A 257 -14.90 9.62 2.46
C GLU A 257 -13.72 10.62 2.52
N PHE A 258 -13.84 11.80 1.90
CA PHE A 258 -12.82 12.82 1.97
C PHE A 258 -12.58 13.30 3.40
N PHE A 259 -13.61 13.48 4.21
CA PHE A 259 -13.48 13.93 5.59
C PHE A 259 -13.24 12.80 6.59
N GLU A 260 -13.75 11.61 6.36
CA GLU A 260 -13.60 10.47 7.26
C GLU A 260 -12.23 9.78 7.11
N ASN A 261 -11.74 9.69 5.86
CA ASN A 261 -10.48 8.99 5.61
C ASN A 261 -9.27 9.84 5.98
N PRO A 262 -8.26 9.25 6.64
CA PRO A 262 -7.06 9.99 7.02
C PRO A 262 -6.24 10.38 5.79
N THR A 263 -5.57 11.53 5.85
CA THR A 263 -4.52 11.89 4.88
C THR A 263 -3.23 11.18 5.25
N GLY A 264 -2.72 10.36 4.34
CA GLY A 264 -1.46 9.65 4.51
C GLY A 264 -0.26 10.50 4.05
N PRO A 265 0.85 10.50 4.80
CA PRO A 265 2.07 11.18 4.37
C PRO A 265 2.83 10.38 3.32
N LEU A 266 3.55 11.09 2.46
CA LEU A 266 4.51 10.52 1.51
C LEU A 266 5.93 10.84 1.96
N GLY A 267 6.80 9.86 1.94
CA GLY A 267 8.19 10.04 2.32
C GLY A 267 9.13 9.15 1.53
N THR A 268 10.38 9.62 1.43
CA THR A 268 11.47 8.86 0.83
C THR A 268 12.48 8.46 1.89
N ILE A 269 13.10 7.30 1.70
CA ILE A 269 14.19 6.81 2.55
C ILE A 269 15.34 6.41 1.66
N LYS A 270 16.53 6.91 2.00
CA LYS A 270 17.80 6.53 1.37
C LYS A 270 18.69 5.92 2.45
N CYS A 271 19.29 4.78 2.15
CA CYS A 271 20.22 4.08 3.03
C CYS A 271 21.59 3.91 2.34
N SER A 272 22.67 4.03 3.09
CA SER A 272 24.05 3.82 2.61
C SER A 272 24.93 3.24 3.71
#